data_89e114cdda7cc4a0c43b2f11eccf23fc
#
_entry.id   89e114cdda7cc4a0c43b2f11eccf23fc
#
_cell.length_a   1.000
_cell.length_b   1.000
_cell.length_c   1.000
_cell.angle_alpha   90.00
_cell.angle_beta   90.00
_cell.angle_gamma   90.00
#
_symmetry.space_group_name_H-M   'P 1'
#
loop_
_entity.id
_entity.type
_entity.pdbx_description
1 polymer ?
#
loop_
_entity_poly.entity_id
_entity_poly.type
_entity_poly.pdbx_seq_one_letter_code
_entity_poly.pdbx_strand_id
1 'polypeptide(L)'
;FVCLFTKQAHFVPCSSRINAKQLADIYINHVYKHHGLSRVMVGDRDTKFTSDFWKSLFQSLQTRLNLSSAYHPQTDGQTERTHRTIEQILRAYVHKQHSLWLRLLPHAEFSYNNLQHSSTGFSPFEALYGYQPLTPIRLLEPPPADSLMSHDEFLQHLHDIHFLIADNLAIAKEYQKHYANQRVKHAHTFRVGDKVLLSTEHLVLRNSPC
;
A
#
# COMPACT_ATOMS: atom_id res chain seq x y z
N PHE A 1 2.70 -5.20 2.57
CA PHE A 1 3.14 -4.43 1.39
C PHE A 1 1.95 -4.16 0.50
N VAL A 2 1.83 -2.93 -0.03
CA VAL A 2 0.69 -2.55 -0.88
C VAL A 2 1.22 -1.81 -2.10
N CYS A 3 0.80 -2.23 -3.28
CA CYS A 3 1.11 -1.53 -4.53
C CYS A 3 0.32 -0.20 -4.60
N LEU A 4 1.01 0.90 -4.91
CA LEU A 4 0.36 2.21 -5.01
C LEU A 4 -0.58 2.31 -6.22
N PHE A 5 -0.31 1.57 -7.27
CA PHE A 5 -1.07 1.60 -8.52
C PHE A 5 -2.19 0.56 -8.51
N THR A 6 -1.87 -0.73 -8.50
CA THR A 6 -2.86 -1.82 -8.59
C THR A 6 -3.65 -2.04 -7.30
N LYS A 7 -3.18 -1.51 -6.16
CA LYS A 7 -3.67 -1.77 -4.80
C LYS A 7 -3.48 -3.21 -4.33
N GLN A 8 -2.75 -4.03 -5.09
CA GLN A 8 -2.43 -5.37 -4.64
C GLN A 8 -1.66 -5.34 -3.33
N ALA A 9 -2.06 -6.20 -2.42
CA ALA A 9 -1.46 -6.31 -1.10
C ALA A 9 -0.91 -7.70 -0.82
N HIS A 10 0.22 -7.75 -0.12
CA HIS A 10 0.80 -8.95 0.47
C HIS A 10 0.86 -8.81 1.98
N PHE A 11 0.23 -9.73 2.70
CA PHE A 11 0.16 -9.77 4.15
C PHE A 11 1.05 -10.87 4.69
N VAL A 12 2.13 -10.51 5.33
CA VAL A 12 3.12 -11.47 5.83
C VAL A 12 3.17 -11.41 7.35
N PRO A 13 2.83 -12.50 8.04
CA PRO A 13 2.91 -12.55 9.49
C PRO A 13 4.38 -12.52 9.93
N CYS A 14 4.69 -11.66 10.86
CA CYS A 14 6.03 -11.55 11.41
C CYS A 14 6.00 -11.21 12.90
N SER A 15 7.11 -11.46 13.59
CA SER A 15 7.27 -11.00 14.96
C SER A 15 7.43 -9.47 15.02
N SER A 16 6.90 -8.83 16.05
CA SER A 16 7.15 -7.40 16.32
C SER A 16 8.64 -7.09 16.55
N ARG A 17 9.44 -8.11 16.86
CA ARG A 17 10.88 -8.01 17.15
C ARG A 17 11.77 -8.34 15.95
N ILE A 18 11.21 -8.44 14.73
CA ILE A 18 12.03 -8.71 13.55
C ILE A 18 13.10 -7.61 13.37
N ASN A 19 14.28 -8.01 12.90
CA ASN A 19 15.33 -7.07 12.56
C ASN A 19 15.27 -6.67 11.07
N ALA A 20 16.11 -5.70 10.69
CA ALA A 20 16.16 -5.18 9.32
C ALA A 20 16.49 -6.25 8.26
N LYS A 21 17.36 -7.22 8.58
CA LYS A 21 17.72 -8.32 7.67
C LYS A 21 16.53 -9.26 7.45
N GLN A 22 15.85 -9.67 8.51
CA GLN A 22 14.66 -10.51 8.41
C GLN A 22 13.53 -9.82 7.62
N LEU A 23 13.38 -8.50 7.79
CA LEU A 23 12.43 -7.73 7.01
C LEU A 23 12.81 -7.70 5.51
N ALA A 24 14.10 -7.65 5.19
CA ALA A 24 14.58 -7.75 3.81
C ALA A 24 14.28 -9.12 3.20
N ASP A 25 14.49 -10.19 3.96
CA ASP A 25 14.16 -11.55 3.52
C ASP A 25 12.67 -11.69 3.24
N ILE A 26 11.81 -11.09 4.08
CA ILE A 26 10.37 -11.03 3.84
C ILE A 26 10.06 -10.28 2.53
N TYR A 27 10.66 -9.11 2.30
CA TYR A 27 10.46 -8.35 1.06
C TYR A 27 10.88 -9.15 -0.17
N ILE A 28 12.04 -9.78 -0.13
CA ILE A 28 12.56 -10.59 -1.23
C ILE A 28 11.63 -11.76 -1.54
N ASN A 29 11.18 -12.48 -0.52
CA ASN A 29 10.38 -13.69 -0.69
C ASN A 29 8.91 -13.44 -1.03
N HIS A 30 8.33 -12.30 -0.66
CA HIS A 30 6.91 -12.04 -0.82
C HIS A 30 6.59 -10.92 -1.81
N VAL A 31 7.55 -10.07 -2.15
CA VAL A 31 7.33 -8.97 -3.10
C VAL A 31 8.25 -9.09 -4.29
N TYR A 32 9.57 -9.02 -4.08
CA TYR A 32 10.54 -9.01 -5.17
C TYR A 32 10.43 -10.23 -6.09
N LYS A 33 10.29 -11.39 -5.52
CA LYS A 33 10.19 -12.66 -6.27
C LYS A 33 8.98 -12.71 -7.22
N HIS A 34 7.91 -11.97 -6.94
CA HIS A 34 6.68 -11.96 -7.72
C HIS A 34 6.56 -10.76 -8.67
N HIS A 35 7.16 -9.62 -8.29
CA HIS A 35 6.91 -8.34 -8.96
C HIS A 35 8.19 -7.63 -9.41
N GLY A 36 9.35 -8.19 -9.11
CA GLY A 36 10.63 -7.51 -9.35
C GLY A 36 10.89 -6.36 -8.37
N LEU A 37 11.82 -5.49 -8.73
CA LEU A 37 12.23 -4.36 -7.89
C LEU A 37 11.23 -3.20 -7.97
N SER A 38 10.84 -2.71 -6.81
CA SER A 38 10.06 -1.48 -6.72
C SER A 38 10.95 -0.28 -7.07
N ARG A 39 10.46 0.64 -7.91
CA ARG A 39 11.17 1.90 -8.18
C ARG A 39 11.18 2.83 -6.97
N VAL A 40 10.09 2.83 -6.24
CA VAL A 40 9.88 3.66 -5.04
C VAL A 40 9.20 2.81 -3.98
N MET A 41 9.69 2.89 -2.76
CA MET A 41 9.02 2.35 -1.57
C MET A 41 8.68 3.50 -0.63
N VAL A 42 7.45 3.49 -0.12
CA VAL A 42 6.97 4.44 0.88
C VAL A 42 6.71 3.67 2.17
N GLY A 43 7.17 4.16 3.29
CA GLY A 43 6.97 3.53 4.58
C GLY A 43 7.06 4.53 5.72
N ASP A 44 6.72 4.08 6.91
CA ASP A 44 6.92 4.83 8.14
C ASP A 44 8.41 4.95 8.48
N ARG A 45 8.71 5.76 9.51
CA ARG A 45 10.07 5.90 10.04
C ARG A 45 10.42 4.83 11.07
N ASP A 46 9.91 3.62 10.95
CA ASP A 46 10.38 2.53 11.80
C ASP A 46 11.91 2.42 11.68
N THR A 47 12.56 2.22 12.81
CA THR A 47 14.02 2.10 12.91
C THR A 47 14.58 1.00 11.99
N LYS A 48 13.79 0.02 11.66
CA LYS A 48 14.15 -1.05 10.71
C LYS A 48 14.39 -0.49 9.30
N PHE A 49 13.50 0.39 8.81
CA PHE A 49 13.64 1.02 7.48
C PHE A 49 14.65 2.16 7.45
N THR A 50 14.94 2.79 8.58
CA THR A 50 15.97 3.83 8.67
C THR A 50 17.37 3.28 8.90
N SER A 51 17.51 1.97 9.11
CA SER A 51 18.81 1.32 9.33
C SER A 51 19.73 1.45 8.12
N ASP A 52 21.02 1.48 8.36
CA ASP A 52 22.03 1.57 7.30
C ASP A 52 22.00 0.35 6.38
N PHE A 53 21.58 -0.80 6.89
CA PHE A 53 21.37 -2.00 6.09
C PHE A 53 20.31 -1.75 5.00
N TRP A 54 19.15 -1.21 5.34
CA TRP A 54 18.09 -0.91 4.38
C TRP A 54 18.50 0.17 3.38
N LYS A 55 19.16 1.23 3.86
CA LYS A 55 19.68 2.28 2.98
C LYS A 55 20.65 1.71 1.95
N SER A 56 21.62 0.90 2.40
CA SER A 56 22.60 0.25 1.52
C SER A 56 21.96 -0.72 0.55
N LEU A 57 20.98 -1.53 1.01
CA LEU A 57 20.25 -2.46 0.16
C LEU A 57 19.51 -1.72 -0.95
N PHE A 58 18.71 -0.71 -0.62
CA PHE A 58 17.95 0.04 -1.62
C PHE A 58 18.83 0.88 -2.54
N GLN A 59 19.94 1.41 -2.03
CA GLN A 59 20.93 2.09 -2.86
C GLN A 59 21.53 1.15 -3.89
N SER A 60 21.92 -0.05 -3.49
CA SER A 60 22.45 -1.09 -4.40
C SER A 60 21.42 -1.55 -5.42
N LEU A 61 20.17 -1.58 -5.05
CA LEU A 61 19.03 -1.97 -5.91
C LEU A 61 18.46 -0.79 -6.73
N GLN A 62 19.04 0.40 -6.63
CA GLN A 62 18.58 1.64 -7.29
C GLN A 62 17.10 1.98 -6.99
N THR A 63 16.59 1.53 -5.85
CA THR A 63 15.22 1.80 -5.38
C THR A 63 15.21 3.05 -4.50
N ARG A 64 14.28 3.97 -4.75
CA ARG A 64 14.09 5.15 -3.88
C ARG A 64 13.27 4.77 -2.65
N LEU A 65 13.84 4.98 -1.49
CA LEU A 65 13.14 4.83 -0.21
C LEU A 65 12.62 6.21 0.24
N ASN A 66 11.30 6.39 0.19
CA ASN A 66 10.61 7.58 0.67
C ASN A 66 10.02 7.29 2.04
N LEU A 67 10.67 7.75 3.08
CA LEU A 67 10.14 7.64 4.43
C LEU A 67 9.18 8.81 4.71
N SER A 68 8.06 8.53 5.37
CA SER A 68 7.14 9.55 5.84
C SER A 68 7.89 10.58 6.71
N SER A 69 7.49 11.85 6.66
CA SER A 69 8.05 12.83 7.59
C SER A 69 7.53 12.58 9.01
N ALA A 70 8.32 12.93 10.03
CA ALA A 70 7.86 12.90 11.40
C ALA A 70 6.57 13.73 11.51
N TYR A 71 5.55 13.22 12.19
CA TYR A 71 4.25 13.87 12.38
C TYR A 71 3.36 14.06 11.13
N HIS A 72 3.69 13.41 9.99
CA HIS A 72 2.81 13.36 8.82
C HIS A 72 2.51 11.90 8.42
N PRO A 73 1.71 11.15 9.21
CA PRO A 73 1.35 9.77 8.93
C PRO A 73 0.52 9.62 7.65
N GLN A 74 -0.01 10.72 7.12
CA GLN A 74 -0.81 10.73 5.88
C GLN A 74 -0.06 10.17 4.65
N THR A 75 1.27 10.16 4.69
CA THR A 75 2.10 9.61 3.61
C THR A 75 1.91 8.10 3.47
N ASP A 76 1.58 7.40 4.56
CA ASP A 76 1.31 5.95 4.59
C ASP A 76 -0.18 5.60 4.77
N GLY A 77 -1.06 6.56 4.59
CA GLY A 77 -2.51 6.39 4.80
C GLY A 77 -3.16 5.31 3.93
N GLN A 78 -2.51 4.88 2.84
CA GLN A 78 -2.97 3.74 2.05
C GLN A 78 -2.74 2.42 2.81
N THR A 79 -1.55 2.21 3.35
CA THR A 79 -1.20 1.02 4.12
C THR A 79 -2.07 0.91 5.37
N GLU A 80 -2.31 2.02 6.08
CA GLU A 80 -3.20 2.05 7.24
C GLU A 80 -4.64 1.64 6.89
N ARG A 81 -5.19 2.13 5.78
CA ARG A 81 -6.53 1.72 5.33
C ARG A 81 -6.56 0.24 4.98
N THR A 82 -5.54 -0.25 4.31
CA THR A 82 -5.42 -1.66 3.96
C THR A 82 -5.36 -2.53 5.21
N HIS A 83 -4.63 -2.10 6.26
CA HIS A 83 -4.61 -2.79 7.55
C HIS A 83 -5.99 -2.85 8.19
N ARG A 84 -6.76 -1.76 8.20
CA ARG A 84 -8.13 -1.76 8.72
C ARG A 84 -9.04 -2.73 7.94
N THR A 85 -8.91 -2.76 6.62
CA THR A 85 -9.70 -3.66 5.78
C THR A 85 -9.37 -5.12 6.07
N ILE A 86 -8.08 -5.49 6.16
CA ILE A 86 -7.69 -6.87 6.47
C ILE A 86 -8.11 -7.28 7.89
N GLU A 87 -8.02 -6.35 8.85
CA GLU A 87 -8.53 -6.61 10.20
C GLU A 87 -10.04 -6.88 10.21
N GLN A 88 -10.82 -6.12 9.44
CA GLN A 88 -12.26 -6.36 9.31
C GLN A 88 -12.56 -7.72 8.69
N ILE A 89 -11.86 -8.08 7.61
CA ILE A 89 -11.99 -9.39 6.97
C ILE A 89 -11.64 -10.49 7.96
N LEU A 90 -10.50 -10.40 8.64
CA LEU A 90 -10.07 -11.41 9.62
C LEU A 90 -11.05 -11.51 10.80
N ARG A 91 -11.56 -10.39 11.32
CA ARG A 91 -12.57 -10.38 12.40
C ARG A 91 -13.83 -11.12 12.01
N ALA A 92 -14.28 -11.00 10.75
CA ALA A 92 -15.44 -11.72 10.25
C ALA A 92 -15.24 -13.24 10.25
N TYR A 93 -14.03 -13.70 9.95
CA TYR A 93 -13.72 -15.14 9.88
C TYR A 93 -13.27 -15.75 11.22
N VAL A 94 -12.51 -15.02 12.03
CA VAL A 94 -11.90 -15.55 13.26
C VAL A 94 -12.91 -15.70 14.39
N HIS A 95 -13.94 -14.83 14.42
CA HIS A 95 -15.01 -14.80 15.43
C HIS A 95 -14.48 -15.05 16.88
N LYS A 96 -14.62 -16.26 17.44
CA LYS A 96 -14.22 -16.60 18.81
C LYS A 96 -12.84 -17.27 18.93
N GLN A 97 -12.20 -17.66 17.83
CA GLN A 97 -10.95 -18.42 17.81
C GLN A 97 -9.78 -17.60 17.29
N HIS A 98 -9.28 -16.70 18.15
CA HIS A 98 -8.19 -15.78 17.77
C HIS A 98 -6.91 -16.47 17.25
N SER A 99 -6.65 -17.71 17.63
CA SER A 99 -5.47 -18.47 17.17
C SER A 99 -5.50 -18.84 15.68
N LEU A 100 -6.67 -18.76 15.03
CA LEU A 100 -6.83 -19.16 13.63
C LEU A 100 -6.42 -18.07 12.62
N TRP A 101 -6.16 -16.84 13.05
CA TRP A 101 -5.88 -15.73 12.13
C TRP A 101 -4.71 -16.01 11.17
N LEU A 102 -3.65 -16.69 11.66
CA LEU A 102 -2.50 -17.06 10.83
C LEU A 102 -2.89 -18.00 9.67
N ARG A 103 -3.75 -18.97 9.95
CA ARG A 103 -4.24 -19.92 8.93
C ARG A 103 -5.21 -19.26 7.95
N LEU A 104 -5.92 -18.25 8.37
CA LEU A 104 -6.91 -17.53 7.56
C LEU A 104 -6.30 -16.36 6.79
N LEU A 105 -5.08 -15.95 7.12
CA LEU A 105 -4.42 -14.80 6.47
C LEU A 105 -4.30 -14.96 4.95
N PRO A 106 -3.93 -16.12 4.37
CA PRO A 106 -3.91 -16.30 2.91
C PRO A 106 -5.29 -16.14 2.27
N HIS A 107 -6.35 -16.62 2.92
CA HIS A 107 -7.72 -16.43 2.43
C HIS A 107 -8.17 -14.98 2.52
N ALA A 108 -7.79 -14.29 3.57
CA ALA A 108 -8.08 -12.86 3.73
C ALA A 108 -7.30 -12.02 2.69
N GLU A 109 -6.04 -12.36 2.39
CA GLU A 109 -5.26 -11.75 1.32
C GLU A 109 -5.91 -11.96 -0.06
N PHE A 110 -6.31 -13.20 -0.35
CA PHE A 110 -7.04 -13.50 -1.59
C PHE A 110 -8.33 -12.70 -1.70
N SER A 111 -9.13 -12.69 -0.63
CA SER A 111 -10.39 -11.93 -0.58
C SER A 111 -10.16 -10.43 -0.79
N TYR A 112 -9.15 -9.84 -0.15
CA TYR A 112 -8.78 -8.44 -0.35
C TYR A 112 -8.41 -8.16 -1.81
N ASN A 113 -7.55 -8.98 -2.39
CA ASN A 113 -7.05 -8.77 -3.76
C ASN A 113 -8.12 -9.08 -4.84
N ASN A 114 -9.18 -9.78 -4.48
CA ASN A 114 -10.31 -10.10 -5.38
C ASN A 114 -11.47 -9.09 -5.27
N LEU A 115 -11.47 -8.21 -4.27
CA LEU A 115 -12.50 -7.18 -4.11
C LEU A 115 -12.16 -5.93 -4.92
N GLN A 116 -13.20 -5.33 -5.54
CA GLN A 116 -13.05 -4.06 -6.24
C GLN A 116 -12.62 -2.96 -5.28
N HIS A 117 -11.54 -2.25 -5.61
CA HIS A 117 -11.04 -1.15 -4.81
C HIS A 117 -11.66 0.17 -5.27
N SER A 118 -12.22 0.94 -4.34
CA SER A 118 -12.98 2.16 -4.62
C SER A 118 -12.21 3.24 -5.38
N SER A 119 -10.88 3.31 -5.26
CA SER A 119 -10.07 4.32 -5.94
C SER A 119 -9.58 3.90 -7.33
N THR A 120 -9.66 2.63 -7.68
CA THR A 120 -9.25 2.13 -9.01
C THR A 120 -10.45 1.74 -9.85
N GLY A 121 -11.57 1.35 -9.23
CA GLY A 121 -12.70 0.76 -9.92
C GLY A 121 -12.50 -0.69 -10.35
N PHE A 122 -11.34 -1.28 -10.03
CA PHE A 122 -10.96 -2.66 -10.37
C PHE A 122 -10.48 -3.40 -9.12
N SER A 123 -10.54 -4.72 -9.17
CA SER A 123 -9.86 -5.51 -8.14
C SER A 123 -8.34 -5.47 -8.37
N PRO A 124 -7.53 -5.62 -7.32
CA PRO A 124 -6.08 -5.75 -7.46
C PRO A 124 -5.65 -6.87 -8.42
N PHE A 125 -6.38 -7.99 -8.47
CA PHE A 125 -6.11 -9.06 -9.41
C PHE A 125 -6.41 -8.68 -10.87
N GLU A 126 -7.54 -8.03 -11.14
CA GLU A 126 -7.83 -7.50 -12.48
C GLU A 126 -6.78 -6.47 -12.92
N ALA A 127 -6.38 -5.58 -12.02
CA ALA A 127 -5.36 -4.58 -12.29
C ALA A 127 -3.98 -5.19 -12.61
N LEU A 128 -3.66 -6.37 -12.07
CA LEU A 128 -2.38 -7.04 -12.28
C LEU A 128 -2.40 -8.05 -13.43
N TYR A 129 -3.44 -8.87 -13.49
CA TYR A 129 -3.52 -10.02 -14.40
C TYR A 129 -4.43 -9.80 -15.59
N GLY A 130 -5.23 -8.72 -15.60
CA GLY A 130 -6.26 -8.48 -16.63
C GLY A 130 -7.54 -9.30 -16.44
N TYR A 131 -7.60 -10.14 -15.40
CA TYR A 131 -8.78 -10.97 -15.08
C TYR A 131 -8.88 -11.24 -13.58
N GLN A 132 -10.07 -11.66 -13.14
CA GLN A 132 -10.26 -12.15 -11.77
C GLN A 132 -9.96 -13.64 -11.69
N PRO A 133 -9.14 -14.09 -10.71
CA PRO A 133 -8.93 -15.52 -10.46
C PRO A 133 -10.24 -16.25 -10.17
N LEU A 134 -10.31 -17.50 -10.60
CA LEU A 134 -11.45 -18.35 -10.33
C LEU A 134 -11.61 -18.61 -8.83
N THR A 135 -12.82 -18.40 -8.34
CA THR A 135 -13.21 -18.79 -6.99
C THR A 135 -13.93 -20.14 -7.02
N PRO A 136 -14.01 -20.88 -5.90
CA PRO A 136 -14.76 -22.13 -5.86
C PRO A 136 -16.22 -22.01 -6.34
N ILE A 137 -16.84 -20.85 -6.15
CA ILE A 137 -18.21 -20.58 -6.62
C ILE A 137 -18.22 -20.45 -8.14
N ARG A 138 -17.27 -19.73 -8.72
CA ARG A 138 -17.17 -19.55 -10.19
C ARG A 138 -16.78 -20.82 -10.93
N LEU A 139 -16.15 -21.78 -10.26
CA LEU A 139 -15.87 -23.10 -10.87
C LEU A 139 -17.14 -23.92 -11.17
N LEU A 140 -18.26 -23.56 -10.55
CA LEU A 140 -19.56 -24.17 -10.79
C LEU A 140 -20.32 -23.55 -11.99
N GLU A 141 -19.85 -22.41 -12.48
CA GLU A 141 -20.41 -21.73 -13.65
C GLU A 141 -19.70 -22.23 -14.94
N PRO A 142 -20.40 -22.45 -16.02
CA PRO A 142 -19.74 -22.77 -17.28
C PRO A 142 -18.85 -21.58 -17.71
N PRO A 143 -17.67 -21.86 -18.29
CA PRO A 143 -16.84 -20.79 -18.81
C PRO A 143 -17.60 -19.98 -19.88
N PRO A 144 -17.45 -18.65 -19.93
CA PRO A 144 -18.07 -17.86 -20.99
C PRO A 144 -17.62 -18.35 -22.37
N ALA A 145 -18.55 -18.41 -23.31
CA ALA A 145 -18.35 -19.01 -24.65
C ALA A 145 -17.21 -18.33 -25.46
N ASP A 146 -16.88 -17.05 -25.14
CA ASP A 146 -15.87 -16.24 -25.83
C ASP A 146 -14.59 -16.08 -25.02
N SER A 147 -14.17 -17.04 -24.22
CA SER A 147 -13.06 -16.89 -23.25
C SER A 147 -11.65 -16.94 -23.84
N LEU A 148 -11.47 -17.07 -25.14
CA LEU A 148 -10.15 -17.09 -25.78
C LEU A 148 -9.87 -15.77 -26.49
N MET A 149 -9.42 -14.78 -25.70
CA MET A 149 -8.81 -13.57 -26.27
C MET A 149 -7.52 -13.95 -27.02
N SER A 150 -7.29 -13.35 -28.17
CA SER A 150 -5.99 -13.39 -28.82
C SER A 150 -4.95 -12.66 -27.96
N HIS A 151 -3.67 -12.89 -28.23
CA HIS A 151 -2.59 -12.21 -27.50
C HIS A 151 -2.70 -10.69 -27.58
N ASP A 152 -2.98 -10.16 -28.76
CA ASP A 152 -3.06 -8.71 -28.99
C ASP A 152 -4.30 -8.08 -28.30
N GLU A 153 -5.43 -8.77 -28.33
CA GLU A 153 -6.65 -8.36 -27.61
C GLU A 153 -6.42 -8.36 -26.09
N PHE A 154 -5.70 -9.34 -25.56
CA PHE A 154 -5.36 -9.39 -24.14
C PHE A 154 -4.43 -8.22 -23.73
N LEU A 155 -3.40 -7.93 -24.53
CA LEU A 155 -2.51 -6.80 -24.27
C LEU A 155 -3.25 -5.48 -24.33
N GLN A 156 -4.15 -5.31 -25.31
CA GLN A 156 -4.97 -4.11 -25.39
C GLN A 156 -5.90 -3.99 -24.19
N HIS A 157 -6.57 -5.05 -23.81
CA HIS A 157 -7.44 -5.10 -22.62
C HIS A 157 -6.69 -4.72 -21.34
N LEU A 158 -5.48 -5.24 -21.12
CA LEU A 158 -4.66 -4.90 -19.96
C LEU A 158 -4.23 -3.41 -19.98
N HIS A 159 -3.89 -2.91 -21.17
CA HIS A 159 -3.57 -1.51 -21.36
C HIS A 159 -4.75 -0.60 -21.01
N ASP A 160 -5.96 -0.95 -21.47
CA ASP A 160 -7.18 -0.18 -21.21
C ASP A 160 -7.52 -0.17 -19.71
N ILE A 161 -7.39 -1.30 -19.02
CA ILE A 161 -7.53 -1.38 -17.56
C ILE A 161 -6.53 -0.43 -16.88
N HIS A 162 -5.26 -0.45 -17.27
CA HIS A 162 -4.25 0.42 -16.66
C HIS A 162 -4.53 1.89 -16.93
N PHE A 163 -5.01 2.24 -18.10
CA PHE A 163 -5.41 3.62 -18.43
C PHE A 163 -6.56 4.09 -17.53
N LEU A 164 -7.61 3.30 -17.40
CA LEU A 164 -8.75 3.59 -16.54
C LEU A 164 -8.36 3.70 -15.06
N ILE A 165 -7.47 2.82 -14.59
CA ILE A 165 -6.93 2.89 -13.23
C ILE A 165 -6.18 4.22 -13.00
N ALA A 166 -5.34 4.63 -13.94
CA ALA A 166 -4.59 5.88 -13.84
C ALA A 166 -5.53 7.09 -13.72
N ASP A 167 -6.59 7.12 -14.54
CA ASP A 167 -7.59 8.18 -14.53
C ASP A 167 -8.39 8.19 -13.21
N ASN A 168 -8.90 7.05 -12.79
CA ASN A 168 -9.62 6.89 -11.52
C ASN A 168 -8.76 7.31 -10.32
N LEU A 169 -7.48 6.98 -10.30
CA LEU A 169 -6.55 7.40 -9.26
C LEU A 169 -6.32 8.91 -9.25
N ALA A 170 -6.27 9.54 -10.42
CA ALA A 170 -6.17 11.01 -10.54
C ALA A 170 -7.41 11.68 -9.95
N ILE A 171 -8.59 11.20 -10.32
CA ILE A 171 -9.87 11.67 -9.79
C ILE A 171 -9.93 11.47 -8.26
N ALA A 172 -9.61 10.28 -7.76
CA ALA A 172 -9.62 9.98 -6.33
C ALA A 172 -8.65 10.91 -5.55
N LYS A 173 -7.50 11.24 -6.13
CA LYS A 173 -6.53 12.17 -5.54
C LYS A 173 -7.07 13.59 -5.44
N GLU A 174 -7.77 14.08 -6.48
CA GLU A 174 -8.39 15.41 -6.45
C GLU A 174 -9.51 15.47 -5.39
N TYR A 175 -10.34 14.44 -5.25
CA TYR A 175 -11.32 14.35 -4.18
C TYR A 175 -10.65 14.40 -2.80
N GLN A 176 -9.59 13.60 -2.58
CA GLN A 176 -8.85 13.61 -1.31
C GLN A 176 -8.29 15.00 -0.99
N LYS A 177 -7.71 15.68 -1.98
CA LYS A 177 -7.18 17.04 -1.85
C LYS A 177 -8.29 18.03 -1.52
N HIS A 178 -9.43 17.95 -2.21
CA HIS A 178 -10.58 18.81 -1.94
C HIS A 178 -11.06 18.68 -0.49
N TYR A 179 -11.29 17.46 0.01
CA TYR A 179 -11.74 17.24 1.39
C TYR A 179 -10.66 17.58 2.44
N ALA A 180 -9.39 17.36 2.13
CA ALA A 180 -8.31 17.77 3.02
C ALA A 180 -8.27 19.31 3.15
N ASN A 181 -8.42 20.04 2.05
CA ASN A 181 -8.41 21.49 2.05
C ASN A 181 -9.63 22.09 2.78
N GLN A 182 -10.79 21.45 2.73
CA GLN A 182 -11.97 21.89 3.51
C GLN A 182 -11.73 21.88 5.02
N ARG A 183 -10.89 20.99 5.52
CA ARG A 183 -10.53 20.90 6.94
C ARG A 183 -9.46 21.91 7.37
N VAL A 184 -8.75 22.48 6.42
CA VAL A 184 -7.73 23.52 6.69
C VAL A 184 -8.45 24.86 6.82
N LYS A 185 -8.88 25.20 8.03
CA LYS A 185 -9.38 26.54 8.37
C LYS A 185 -8.20 27.51 8.28
N HIS A 186 -8.13 28.30 7.21
CA HIS A 186 -7.09 29.31 6.94
C HIS A 186 -5.69 28.72 6.60
N ALA A 187 -5.48 28.39 5.33
CA ALA A 187 -4.11 28.25 4.81
C ALA A 187 -3.46 29.64 4.78
N HIS A 188 -2.74 29.99 5.82
CA HIS A 188 -1.94 31.19 5.83
C HIS A 188 -0.75 30.98 4.88
N THR A 189 -0.66 31.80 3.83
CA THR A 189 0.48 31.77 2.90
C THR A 189 1.62 32.52 3.55
N PHE A 190 2.56 31.80 4.12
CA PHE A 190 3.77 32.39 4.73
C PHE A 190 4.73 32.85 3.66
N ARG A 191 5.35 34.01 3.90
CA ARG A 191 6.43 34.57 3.08
C ARG A 191 7.74 34.54 3.84
N VAL A 192 8.85 34.54 3.13
CA VAL A 192 10.17 34.66 3.76
C VAL A 192 10.24 35.98 4.53
N GLY A 193 10.51 35.90 5.83
CA GLY A 193 10.50 37.06 6.76
C GLY A 193 9.30 37.11 7.71
N ASP A 194 8.29 36.29 7.51
CA ASP A 194 7.16 36.21 8.44
C ASP A 194 7.60 35.61 9.79
N LYS A 195 7.11 36.20 10.86
CA LYS A 195 7.34 35.67 12.22
C LYS A 195 6.33 34.56 12.49
N VAL A 196 6.82 33.40 12.89
CA VAL A 196 6.01 32.22 13.24
C VAL A 196 6.30 31.77 14.66
N LEU A 197 5.28 31.19 15.32
CA LEU A 197 5.46 30.52 16.59
C LEU A 197 5.82 29.06 16.32
N LEU A 198 6.92 28.60 16.89
CA LEU A 198 7.34 27.23 16.84
C LEU A 198 6.80 26.48 18.08
N SER A 199 6.03 25.42 17.88
CA SER A 199 5.64 24.54 18.99
C SER A 199 6.89 23.83 19.54
N THR A 200 7.12 23.95 20.82
CA THR A 200 8.24 23.30 21.51
C THR A 200 7.84 21.96 22.15
N GLU A 201 6.61 21.52 21.99
CA GLU A 201 6.06 20.32 22.63
C GLU A 201 6.89 19.05 22.38
N HIS A 202 7.59 18.98 21.25
CA HIS A 202 8.43 17.83 20.87
C HIS A 202 9.87 18.23 20.54
N LEU A 203 10.29 19.44 20.89
CA LEU A 203 11.66 19.90 20.69
C LEU A 203 12.52 19.60 21.93
N VAL A 204 13.46 18.67 21.74
CA VAL A 204 14.54 18.51 22.72
C VAL A 204 15.55 19.60 22.46
N LEU A 205 15.44 20.70 23.18
CA LEU A 205 16.46 21.75 23.18
C LEU A 205 17.69 21.17 23.89
N ARG A 206 18.78 20.92 23.17
CA ARG A 206 20.07 20.68 23.79
C ARG A 206 20.47 21.99 24.47
N ASN A 207 20.58 21.96 25.78
CA ASN A 207 21.11 23.09 26.53
C ASN A 207 22.44 23.49 25.93
N SER A 208 22.52 24.68 25.32
CA SER A 208 23.78 25.33 25.04
C SER A 208 24.40 25.67 26.39
N PRO A 209 25.63 25.27 26.67
CA PRO A 209 26.29 25.74 27.89
C PRO A 209 26.42 27.27 27.81
N CYS A 210 26.04 27.96 28.89
CA CYS A 210 26.32 29.37 29.11
C CYS A 210 27.82 29.60 29.10
#